data_7dc97697c4cf1bd6b8ff474aaee883ec
#
_entry.id   7dc97697c4cf1bd6b8ff474aaee883ec
#
_cell.length_a   1.000
_cell.length_b   1.000
_cell.length_c   1.000
_cell.angle_alpha   90.00
_cell.angle_beta   90.00
_cell.angle_gamma   90.00
#
_symmetry.space_group_name_H-M   'P 1'
#
loop_
_entity.id
_entity.type
_entity.pdbx_description
1 polymer ?
#
loop_
_entity_poly.entity_id
_entity_poly.type
_entity_poly.pdbx_seq_one_letter_code
_entity_poly.pdbx_strand_id
1 'polypeptide(L)'
;MKKLKSAIVDRLYSSTNGETYSFCQLFEVVNEKNKKLDYRNVLSASQELGMIERSDINIDIKFEQESISGYKIVRKGDYVVHLRSFQGGFAFSDRTGICSPAYTILRPNDLVEYGYLSHFFTSKLFIKSLKLVTYGIRDGRSINVDEWLNMTVTLPNIQEQVRILTIINAIDAKLHIEIKKQSCLFRQKSYLLNTMFI
;
A
#
# COMPACT_ATOMS: atom_id res chain seq x y z
N MET A 1 4.19 10.27 17.16
CA MET A 1 3.64 10.83 15.90
C MET A 1 2.99 9.78 15.00
N LYS A 2 3.59 8.61 14.71
CA LYS A 2 2.94 7.53 13.90
C LYS A 2 1.58 7.10 14.47
N LYS A 3 1.43 6.95 15.79
CA LYS A 3 0.13 6.62 16.44
C LYS A 3 -0.93 7.69 16.24
N LEU A 4 -0.54 8.97 16.26
CA LEU A 4 -1.46 10.08 16.02
C LEU A 4 -1.94 10.08 14.55
N LYS A 5 -1.03 9.90 13.57
CA LYS A 5 -1.40 9.74 12.16
C LYS A 5 -2.43 8.61 11.99
N SER A 6 -2.14 7.41 12.53
CA SER A 6 -3.08 6.28 12.44
C SER A 6 -4.46 6.62 13.01
N ALA A 7 -4.52 7.31 14.17
CA ALA A 7 -5.79 7.71 14.75
C ALA A 7 -6.55 8.74 13.90
N ILE A 8 -5.85 9.68 13.28
CA ILE A 8 -6.46 10.67 12.37
C ILE A 8 -7.00 9.97 11.11
N VAL A 9 -6.19 9.07 10.50
CA VAL A 9 -6.62 8.27 9.35
C VAL A 9 -7.87 7.46 9.70
N ASP A 10 -7.84 6.69 10.80
CA ASP A 10 -8.99 5.92 11.26
C ASP A 10 -10.23 6.80 11.43
N ARG A 11 -10.08 8.00 11.99
CA ARG A 11 -11.20 8.94 12.19
C ARG A 11 -11.73 9.51 10.89
N LEU A 12 -10.85 9.91 9.96
CA LEU A 12 -11.26 10.46 8.66
C LEU A 12 -12.10 9.44 7.88
N TYR A 13 -11.66 8.18 7.81
CA TYR A 13 -12.41 7.14 7.10
C TYR A 13 -13.66 6.67 7.84
N SER A 14 -13.68 6.68 9.18
CA SER A 14 -14.87 6.28 9.95
C SER A 14 -15.97 7.34 9.98
N SER A 15 -15.63 8.61 9.79
CA SER A 15 -16.58 9.74 9.75
C SER A 15 -17.03 10.12 8.34
N THR A 16 -16.63 9.36 7.34
CA THR A 16 -16.95 9.61 5.94
C THR A 16 -18.42 9.30 5.66
N ASN A 17 -19.11 10.27 5.11
CA ASN A 17 -20.45 10.10 4.55
C ASN A 17 -20.34 9.92 3.03
N GLY A 18 -21.13 9.01 2.47
CA GLY A 18 -21.09 8.70 1.05
C GLY A 18 -21.99 7.55 0.67
N GLU A 19 -21.83 7.07 -0.53
CA GLU A 19 -22.53 5.88 -1.02
C GLU A 19 -21.78 4.62 -0.65
N THR A 20 -22.51 3.53 -0.51
CA THR A 20 -21.93 2.22 -0.18
C THR A 20 -21.75 1.41 -1.46
N TYR A 21 -20.53 0.99 -1.72
CA TYR A 21 -20.15 0.15 -2.86
C TYR A 21 -19.50 -1.13 -2.36
N SER A 22 -19.68 -2.22 -3.11
CA SER A 22 -18.84 -3.40 -2.96
C SER A 22 -17.49 -3.17 -3.65
N PHE A 23 -16.43 -3.85 -3.20
CA PHE A 23 -15.14 -3.69 -3.85
C PHE A 23 -15.14 -4.20 -5.29
N CYS A 24 -15.98 -5.16 -5.67
CA CYS A 24 -16.15 -5.58 -7.06
C CYS A 24 -16.78 -4.48 -7.96
N GLN A 25 -17.48 -3.51 -7.38
CA GLN A 25 -17.98 -2.35 -8.13
C GLN A 25 -16.90 -1.26 -8.31
N LEU A 26 -15.86 -1.26 -7.48
CA LEU A 26 -14.79 -0.26 -7.49
C LEU A 26 -13.53 -0.74 -8.21
N PHE A 27 -13.31 -2.06 -8.29
CA PHE A 27 -12.09 -2.65 -8.81
C PHE A 27 -12.34 -3.71 -9.89
N GLU A 28 -11.48 -3.68 -10.90
CA GLU A 28 -11.31 -4.77 -11.85
C GLU A 28 -10.08 -5.60 -11.46
N VAL A 29 -10.22 -6.93 -11.49
CA VAL A 29 -9.07 -7.84 -11.30
C VAL A 29 -8.32 -7.97 -12.62
N VAL A 30 -7.08 -7.49 -12.66
CA VAL A 30 -6.24 -7.47 -13.85
C VAL A 30 -5.22 -8.61 -13.83
N ASN A 31 -5.08 -9.32 -14.96
CA ASN A 31 -4.11 -10.41 -15.12
C ASN A 31 -3.27 -10.24 -16.39
N GLU A 32 -2.77 -9.03 -16.63
CA GLU A 32 -1.91 -8.69 -17.76
C GLU A 32 -0.48 -9.21 -17.51
N LYS A 33 0.03 -10.08 -18.38
CA LYS A 33 1.38 -10.65 -18.27
C LYS A 33 2.38 -9.89 -19.13
N ASN A 34 3.63 -9.80 -18.66
CA ASN A 34 4.75 -9.16 -19.36
C ASN A 34 5.32 -10.01 -20.52
N LYS A 35 4.45 -10.56 -21.37
CA LYS A 35 4.84 -11.47 -22.47
C LYS A 35 5.81 -10.84 -23.46
N LYS A 36 5.70 -9.53 -23.69
CA LYS A 36 6.55 -8.77 -24.62
C LYS A 36 7.87 -8.32 -24.00
N LEU A 37 8.07 -8.55 -22.68
CA LEU A 37 9.25 -8.11 -21.94
C LEU A 37 9.46 -6.58 -21.96
N ASP A 38 8.36 -5.81 -22.06
CA ASP A 38 8.39 -4.35 -22.11
C ASP A 38 8.87 -3.72 -20.79
N TYR A 39 8.69 -4.44 -19.67
CA TYR A 39 9.06 -3.98 -18.33
C TYR A 39 10.10 -4.93 -17.71
N ARG A 40 11.12 -4.33 -17.06
CA ARG A 40 12.19 -5.06 -16.36
C ARG A 40 12.28 -4.75 -14.88
N ASN A 41 11.68 -3.65 -14.42
CA ASN A 41 11.68 -3.24 -13.03
C ASN A 41 10.70 -4.10 -12.23
N VAL A 42 11.26 -4.96 -11.38
CA VAL A 42 10.48 -5.88 -10.55
C VAL A 42 10.10 -5.20 -9.25
N LEU A 43 8.79 -5.16 -9.00
CA LEU A 43 8.21 -4.56 -7.82
C LEU A 43 7.82 -5.63 -6.79
N SER A 44 8.00 -5.30 -5.52
CA SER A 44 7.53 -6.08 -4.38
C SER A 44 6.56 -5.27 -3.55
N ALA A 45 5.53 -5.94 -3.03
CA ALA A 45 4.55 -5.31 -2.17
C ALA A 45 5.09 -5.10 -0.76
N SER A 46 5.04 -3.87 -0.28
CA SER A 46 5.29 -3.48 1.10
C SER A 46 4.04 -2.87 1.68
N GLN A 47 3.66 -3.27 2.88
CA GLN A 47 2.49 -2.73 3.57
C GLN A 47 2.64 -1.25 3.92
N GLU A 48 3.84 -0.81 4.29
CA GLU A 48 4.10 0.59 4.68
C GLU A 48 4.42 1.50 3.50
N LEU A 49 5.09 0.97 2.46
CA LEU A 49 5.69 1.74 1.38
C LEU A 49 4.98 1.56 0.03
N GLY A 50 3.95 0.70 -0.04
CA GLY A 50 3.29 0.36 -1.29
C GLY A 50 4.14 -0.57 -2.17
N MET A 51 4.05 -0.42 -3.48
CA MET A 51 4.88 -1.18 -4.42
C MET A 51 6.24 -0.52 -4.57
N ILE A 52 7.30 -1.21 -4.14
CA ILE A 52 8.69 -0.72 -4.16
C ILE A 52 9.56 -1.60 -5.05
N GLU A 53 10.61 -1.05 -5.60
CA GLU A 53 11.57 -1.83 -6.38
C GLU A 53 12.33 -2.81 -5.49
N ARG A 54 12.55 -4.01 -5.99
CA ARG A 54 13.30 -5.03 -5.24
C ARG A 54 14.74 -4.64 -4.98
N SER A 55 15.34 -3.88 -5.87
CA SER A 55 16.66 -3.28 -5.69
C SER A 55 16.76 -2.43 -4.41
N ASP A 56 15.66 -1.79 -4.00
CA ASP A 56 15.63 -0.93 -2.81
C ASP A 56 15.56 -1.71 -1.49
N ILE A 57 15.34 -3.04 -1.54
CA ILE A 57 15.12 -3.89 -0.34
C ILE A 57 16.36 -4.71 0.02
N ASN A 58 17.49 -4.61 -0.70
CA ASN A 58 18.69 -5.46 -0.51
C ASN A 58 18.40 -6.98 -0.55
N ILE A 59 17.36 -7.40 -1.26
CA ILE A 59 17.04 -8.81 -1.46
C ILE A 59 17.66 -9.23 -2.79
N ASP A 60 18.83 -9.82 -2.70
CA ASP A 60 19.59 -10.33 -3.86
C ASP A 60 18.96 -11.64 -4.36
N ILE A 61 17.82 -11.55 -5.04
CA ILE A 61 17.22 -12.69 -5.73
C ILE A 61 17.65 -12.61 -7.19
N LYS A 62 18.60 -13.47 -7.57
CA LYS A 62 18.99 -13.66 -8.98
C LYS A 62 17.77 -14.14 -9.77
N PHE A 63 17.32 -13.33 -10.73
CA PHE A 63 16.27 -13.70 -11.66
C PHE A 63 16.89 -14.28 -12.93
N GLU A 64 16.41 -15.44 -13.34
CA GLU A 64 16.57 -15.86 -14.73
C GLU A 64 15.67 -14.95 -15.59
N GLN A 65 16.24 -14.32 -16.62
CA GLN A 65 15.50 -13.38 -17.51
C GLN A 65 14.27 -14.04 -18.15
N GLU A 66 14.27 -15.34 -18.33
CA GLU A 66 13.15 -16.10 -18.87
C GLU A 66 11.93 -16.13 -17.94
N SER A 67 12.12 -15.97 -16.63
CA SER A 67 11.02 -16.03 -15.66
C SER A 67 10.14 -14.78 -15.64
N ILE A 68 10.64 -13.61 -16.09
CA ILE A 68 9.90 -12.34 -16.03
C ILE A 68 8.77 -12.21 -17.06
N SER A 69 8.73 -13.06 -18.08
CA SER A 69 7.62 -13.13 -19.05
C SER A 69 6.31 -13.58 -18.41
N GLY A 70 6.41 -14.38 -17.33
CA GLY A 70 5.26 -14.83 -16.54
C GLY A 70 4.77 -13.82 -15.50
N TYR A 71 5.55 -12.76 -15.23
CA TYR A 71 5.20 -11.75 -14.24
C TYR A 71 4.03 -10.91 -14.73
N LYS A 72 3.26 -10.38 -13.78
CA LYS A 72 2.11 -9.52 -14.06
C LYS A 72 2.54 -8.06 -14.14
N ILE A 73 1.97 -7.31 -15.07
CA ILE A 73 2.19 -5.87 -15.20
C ILE A 73 1.29 -5.17 -14.19
N VAL A 74 1.89 -4.39 -13.32
CA VAL A 74 1.20 -3.48 -12.41
C VAL A 74 1.42 -2.06 -12.91
N ARG A 75 0.36 -1.29 -13.02
CA ARG A 75 0.42 0.09 -13.50
C ARG A 75 0.34 1.08 -12.33
N LYS A 76 0.83 2.29 -12.59
CA LYS A 76 0.64 3.39 -11.65
C LYS A 76 -0.85 3.60 -11.39
N GLY A 77 -1.26 3.60 -10.11
CA GLY A 77 -2.65 3.69 -9.67
C GLY A 77 -3.28 2.35 -9.32
N ASP A 78 -2.68 1.22 -9.70
CA ASP A 78 -3.18 -0.11 -9.34
C ASP A 78 -2.92 -0.39 -7.83
N TYR A 79 -3.75 -1.24 -7.27
CA TYR A 79 -3.55 -1.84 -5.95
C TYR A 79 -3.20 -3.32 -6.12
N VAL A 80 -2.38 -3.83 -5.22
CA VAL A 80 -1.89 -5.20 -5.30
C VAL A 80 -2.17 -5.92 -3.99
N VAL A 81 -2.82 -7.08 -4.08
CA VAL A 81 -3.02 -7.98 -2.93
C VAL A 81 -1.93 -9.04 -2.96
N HIS A 82 -1.13 -9.11 -1.90
CA HIS A 82 -0.17 -10.18 -1.72
C HIS A 82 -0.68 -11.19 -0.67
N LEU A 83 -0.58 -12.48 -1.01
CA LEU A 83 -1.32 -13.56 -0.35
C LEU A 83 -0.88 -13.89 1.09
N ARG A 84 0.23 -13.35 1.60
CA ARG A 84 0.84 -13.83 2.85
C ARG A 84 0.65 -12.97 4.08
N SER A 85 -0.14 -11.89 4.05
CA SER A 85 -0.27 -11.07 5.24
C SER A 85 -1.71 -10.75 5.58
N PHE A 86 -2.18 -11.39 6.62
CA PHE A 86 -3.45 -11.07 7.30
C PHE A 86 -3.42 -9.70 8.03
N GLN A 87 -2.31 -8.98 7.99
CA GLN A 87 -2.13 -7.66 8.63
C GLN A 87 -2.29 -6.49 7.66
N GLY A 88 -2.86 -6.72 6.46
CA GLY A 88 -3.08 -5.68 5.48
C GLY A 88 -2.29 -5.91 4.18
N GLY A 89 -2.48 -7.06 3.55
CA GLY A 89 -1.79 -7.49 2.33
C GLY A 89 -2.07 -6.65 1.08
N PHE A 90 -2.37 -5.36 1.23
CA PHE A 90 -2.66 -4.43 0.14
C PHE A 90 -1.55 -3.41 -0.01
N ALA A 91 -1.05 -3.26 -1.23
CA ALA A 91 -0.03 -2.29 -1.59
C ALA A 91 -0.53 -1.43 -2.76
N PHE A 92 -0.36 -0.13 -2.66
CA PHE A 92 -0.65 0.81 -3.75
C PHE A 92 0.59 0.98 -4.63
N SER A 93 0.40 1.11 -5.94
CA SER A 93 1.49 1.35 -6.87
C SER A 93 1.51 2.79 -7.36
N ASP A 94 2.55 3.54 -6.99
CA ASP A 94 2.83 4.88 -7.49
C ASP A 94 3.61 4.88 -8.81
N ARG A 95 3.97 3.67 -9.30
CA ARG A 95 4.80 3.45 -10.49
C ARG A 95 4.33 2.24 -11.30
N THR A 96 4.76 2.16 -12.54
CA THR A 96 4.52 0.99 -13.42
C THR A 96 5.72 0.06 -13.38
N GLY A 97 5.46 -1.26 -13.34
CA GLY A 97 6.48 -2.30 -13.36
C GLY A 97 5.87 -3.68 -13.42
N ILE A 98 6.63 -4.69 -13.02
CA ILE A 98 6.16 -6.08 -12.98
C ILE A 98 6.24 -6.64 -11.57
N CYS A 99 5.33 -7.53 -11.23
CA CYS A 99 5.27 -8.18 -9.93
C CYS A 99 5.06 -9.69 -10.03
N SER A 100 5.19 -10.38 -8.91
CA SER A 100 4.98 -11.83 -8.84
C SER A 100 3.64 -12.25 -9.45
N PRO A 101 3.59 -13.35 -10.21
CA PRO A 101 2.34 -13.91 -10.75
C PRO A 101 1.36 -14.33 -9.64
N ALA A 102 1.84 -14.58 -8.42
CA ALA A 102 1.03 -14.92 -7.26
C ALA A 102 0.23 -13.73 -6.69
N TYR A 103 0.55 -12.49 -7.07
CA TYR A 103 -0.17 -11.32 -6.61
C TYR A 103 -1.46 -11.11 -7.41
N THR A 104 -2.48 -10.58 -6.76
CA THR A 104 -3.70 -10.12 -7.42
C THR A 104 -3.62 -8.63 -7.63
N ILE A 105 -3.80 -8.18 -8.88
CA ILE A 105 -3.78 -6.76 -9.25
C ILE A 105 -5.22 -6.28 -9.36
N LEU A 106 -5.49 -5.18 -8.69
CA LEU A 106 -6.80 -4.54 -8.58
C LEU A 106 -6.69 -3.14 -9.21
N ARG A 107 -7.36 -2.93 -10.32
CA ARG A 107 -7.42 -1.61 -10.98
C ARG A 107 -8.67 -0.88 -10.56
N PRO A 108 -8.55 0.31 -9.94
CA PRO A 108 -9.71 1.09 -9.57
C PRO A 108 -10.38 1.71 -10.80
N ASN A 109 -11.69 1.95 -10.70
CA ASN A 109 -12.42 2.76 -11.66
C ASN A 109 -12.44 4.26 -11.26
N ASP A 110 -13.16 5.08 -12.05
CA ASP A 110 -13.22 6.54 -11.87
C ASP A 110 -13.95 7.01 -10.60
N LEU A 111 -14.58 6.11 -9.85
CA LEU A 111 -15.18 6.42 -8.53
C LEU A 111 -14.12 6.56 -7.43
N VAL A 112 -12.92 6.05 -7.65
CA VAL A 112 -11.84 6.04 -6.66
C VAL A 112 -10.74 7.00 -7.07
N GLU A 113 -10.55 8.07 -6.31
CA GLU A 113 -9.45 9.01 -6.51
C GLU A 113 -8.09 8.32 -6.32
N TYR A 114 -7.10 8.77 -7.12
CA TYR A 114 -5.74 8.21 -7.14
C TYR A 114 -5.12 8.13 -5.74
N GLY A 115 -4.87 6.92 -5.28
CA GLY A 115 -4.26 6.65 -3.98
C GLY A 115 -5.21 6.79 -2.77
N TYR A 116 -6.48 7.15 -2.94
CA TYR A 116 -7.40 7.35 -1.83
C TYR A 116 -7.49 6.12 -0.90
N LEU A 117 -7.71 4.95 -1.46
CA LEU A 117 -7.85 3.72 -0.68
C LEU A 117 -6.51 3.18 -0.12
N SER A 118 -5.35 3.74 -0.52
CA SER A 118 -4.05 3.28 0.01
C SER A 118 -3.96 3.43 1.53
N HIS A 119 -4.44 4.57 2.05
CA HIS A 119 -4.48 4.82 3.49
C HIS A 119 -5.61 4.08 4.19
N PHE A 120 -6.74 3.90 3.51
CA PHE A 120 -7.84 3.07 4.01
C PHE A 120 -7.39 1.64 4.27
N PHE A 121 -6.68 1.03 3.33
CA PHE A 121 -6.19 -0.35 3.44
C PHE A 121 -5.13 -0.56 4.55
N THR A 122 -4.55 0.52 5.06
CA THR A 122 -3.66 0.48 6.23
C THR A 122 -4.37 0.84 7.54
N SER A 123 -5.63 1.24 7.49
CA SER A 123 -6.42 1.63 8.67
C SER A 123 -6.75 0.43 9.55
N LYS A 124 -6.89 0.68 10.84
CA LYS A 124 -7.31 -0.36 11.80
C LYS A 124 -8.70 -0.89 11.51
N LEU A 125 -9.59 -0.02 11.01
CA LEU A 125 -10.95 -0.37 10.62
C LEU A 125 -10.90 -1.45 9.54
N PHE A 126 -10.16 -1.21 8.45
CA PHE A 126 -10.02 -2.16 7.36
C PHE A 126 -9.32 -3.46 7.78
N ILE A 127 -8.18 -3.36 8.48
CA ILE A 127 -7.44 -4.55 8.96
C ILE A 127 -8.33 -5.42 9.86
N LYS A 128 -9.20 -4.80 10.66
CA LYS A 128 -10.15 -5.53 11.50
C LYS A 128 -11.23 -6.25 10.67
N SER A 129 -11.72 -5.62 9.59
CA SER A 129 -12.70 -6.23 8.69
C SER A 129 -12.12 -7.41 7.88
N LEU A 130 -10.84 -7.40 7.55
CA LEU A 130 -10.18 -8.51 6.84
C LEU A 130 -10.23 -9.84 7.59
N LYS A 131 -10.45 -9.84 8.91
CA LYS A 131 -10.61 -11.08 9.69
C LYS A 131 -11.80 -11.92 9.22
N LEU A 132 -12.79 -11.31 8.59
CA LEU A 132 -13.99 -11.97 8.09
C LEU A 132 -13.71 -12.81 6.84
N VAL A 133 -12.70 -12.41 6.04
CA VAL A 133 -12.35 -13.03 4.75
C VAL A 133 -10.96 -13.66 4.75
N THR A 134 -10.39 -13.90 5.93
CA THR A 134 -9.05 -14.47 6.09
C THR A 134 -9.14 -15.86 6.66
N TYR A 135 -8.65 -16.86 5.93
CA TYR A 135 -8.68 -18.26 6.28
C TYR A 135 -7.27 -18.81 6.58
N GLY A 136 -7.19 -19.79 7.49
CA GLY A 136 -5.98 -20.50 7.84
C GLY A 136 -5.58 -20.38 9.32
N ILE A 137 -4.99 -21.46 9.88
CA ILE A 137 -4.69 -21.62 11.32
C ILE A 137 -3.23 -21.36 11.65
N ARG A 138 -2.32 -21.35 10.65
CA ARG A 138 -0.86 -21.18 10.82
C ARG A 138 -0.35 -20.05 9.92
N ASP A 139 0.95 -19.79 9.89
CA ASP A 139 1.67 -18.70 9.20
C ASP A 139 1.36 -18.49 7.70
N GLY A 140 0.34 -19.14 7.15
CA GLY A 140 -0.13 -19.10 5.77
C GLY A 140 -1.55 -18.55 5.60
N ARG A 141 -2.04 -17.67 6.47
CA ARG A 141 -3.34 -17.03 6.28
C ARG A 141 -3.33 -16.21 4.98
N SER A 142 -4.22 -16.57 4.05
CA SER A 142 -4.44 -15.84 2.81
C SER A 142 -5.80 -15.15 2.83
N ILE A 143 -5.86 -13.99 2.18
CA ILE A 143 -7.12 -13.29 1.95
C ILE A 143 -7.83 -14.02 0.80
N ASN A 144 -9.10 -14.39 1.02
CA ASN A 144 -9.97 -14.82 -0.07
C ASN A 144 -10.40 -13.56 -0.85
N VAL A 145 -9.80 -13.36 -2.02
CA VAL A 145 -10.02 -12.17 -2.84
C VAL A 145 -11.47 -12.09 -3.33
N ASP A 146 -12.09 -13.22 -3.68
CA ASP A 146 -13.47 -13.24 -4.18
C ASP A 146 -14.48 -12.82 -3.08
N GLU A 147 -14.27 -13.28 -1.85
CA GLU A 147 -15.09 -12.86 -0.71
C GLU A 147 -14.80 -11.40 -0.34
N TRP A 148 -13.53 -10.97 -0.42
CA TRP A 148 -13.17 -9.58 -0.17
C TRP A 148 -13.83 -8.65 -1.19
N LEU A 149 -13.88 -9.00 -2.47
CA LEU A 149 -14.56 -8.22 -3.50
C LEU A 149 -16.06 -8.00 -3.21
N ASN A 150 -16.68 -8.90 -2.47
CA ASN A 150 -18.08 -8.77 -2.04
C ASN A 150 -18.26 -7.92 -0.78
N MET A 151 -17.17 -7.58 -0.05
CA MET A 151 -17.26 -6.66 1.08
C MET A 151 -17.58 -5.25 0.60
N THR A 152 -18.18 -4.47 1.48
CA THR A 152 -18.62 -3.10 1.16
C THR A 152 -17.77 -2.04 1.86
N VAL A 153 -17.68 -0.89 1.23
CA VAL A 153 -17.04 0.33 1.77
C VAL A 153 -17.91 1.54 1.47
N THR A 154 -17.99 2.47 2.43
CA THR A 154 -18.61 3.79 2.19
C THR A 154 -17.59 4.68 1.51
N LEU A 155 -17.93 5.17 0.32
CA LEU A 155 -17.07 6.02 -0.50
C LEU A 155 -17.71 7.41 -0.65
N PRO A 156 -17.00 8.49 -0.28
CA PRO A 156 -17.48 9.84 -0.51
C PRO A 156 -17.30 10.23 -1.97
N ASN A 157 -17.88 11.36 -2.37
CA ASN A 157 -17.61 11.90 -3.70
C ASN A 157 -16.13 12.24 -3.90
N ILE A 158 -15.70 12.37 -5.15
CA ILE A 158 -14.30 12.61 -5.53
C ILE A 158 -13.71 13.86 -4.84
N GLN A 159 -14.49 14.94 -4.70
CA GLN A 159 -14.02 16.18 -4.07
C GLN A 159 -13.65 15.96 -2.60
N GLU A 160 -14.44 15.18 -1.89
CA GLU A 160 -14.16 14.83 -0.49
C GLU A 160 -13.00 13.85 -0.37
N GLN A 161 -12.85 12.90 -1.32
CA GLN A 161 -11.69 12.02 -1.39
C GLN A 161 -10.40 12.83 -1.55
N VAL A 162 -10.36 13.80 -2.46
CA VAL A 162 -9.21 14.72 -2.66
C VAL A 162 -8.93 15.52 -1.40
N ARG A 163 -9.98 16.04 -0.72
CA ARG A 163 -9.84 16.78 0.53
C ARG A 163 -9.17 15.91 1.63
N ILE A 164 -9.64 14.69 1.80
CA ILE A 164 -9.08 13.74 2.78
C ILE A 164 -7.63 13.42 2.45
N LEU A 165 -7.31 13.13 1.18
CA LEU A 165 -5.93 12.90 0.73
C LEU A 165 -5.02 14.09 1.01
N THR A 166 -5.50 15.31 0.76
CA THR A 166 -4.74 16.54 1.01
C THR A 166 -4.36 16.65 2.49
N ILE A 167 -5.29 16.35 3.39
CA ILE A 167 -5.04 16.37 4.84
C ILE A 167 -4.00 15.30 5.21
N ILE A 168 -4.15 14.07 4.71
CA ILE A 168 -3.24 12.96 5.04
C ILE A 168 -1.83 13.26 4.50
N ASN A 169 -1.72 13.73 3.26
CA ASN A 169 -0.44 14.09 2.64
C ASN A 169 0.26 15.23 3.39
N ALA A 170 -0.47 16.22 3.88
CA ALA A 170 0.09 17.30 4.70
C ALA A 170 0.65 16.76 6.04
N ILE A 171 -0.06 15.80 6.66
CA ILE A 171 0.42 15.13 7.87
C ILE A 171 1.70 14.33 7.59
N ASP A 172 1.76 13.60 6.47
CA ASP A 172 2.93 12.82 6.06
C ASP A 172 4.14 13.71 5.78
N ALA A 173 3.94 14.81 5.08
CA ALA A 173 4.99 15.80 4.82
C ALA A 173 5.57 16.35 6.15
N LYS A 174 4.69 16.75 7.08
CA LYS A 174 5.10 17.22 8.40
C LYS A 174 5.85 16.16 9.20
N LEU A 175 5.34 14.92 9.19
CA LEU A 175 5.97 13.80 9.87
C LEU A 175 7.38 13.53 9.33
N HIS A 176 7.56 13.58 8.01
CA HIS A 176 8.85 13.41 7.36
C HIS A 176 9.86 14.49 7.76
N ILE A 177 9.43 15.75 7.80
CA ILE A 177 10.27 16.87 8.25
C ILE A 177 10.73 16.67 9.70
N GLU A 178 9.81 16.29 10.59
CA GLU A 178 10.14 16.07 12.00
C GLU A 178 11.10 14.88 12.21
N ILE A 179 10.94 13.81 11.45
CA ILE A 179 11.87 12.66 11.50
C ILE A 179 13.27 13.09 11.02
N LYS A 180 13.37 13.85 9.94
CA LYS A 180 14.66 14.39 9.45
C LYS A 180 15.31 15.28 10.49
N LYS A 181 14.54 16.19 11.11
CA LYS A 181 15.03 17.09 12.16
C LYS A 181 15.57 16.30 13.35
N GLN A 182 14.82 15.31 13.80
CA GLN A 182 15.26 14.44 14.91
C GLN A 182 16.55 13.69 14.58
N SER A 183 16.68 13.14 13.37
CA SER A 183 17.91 12.48 12.92
C SER A 183 19.10 13.42 12.84
N CYS A 184 18.89 14.67 12.41
CA CYS A 184 19.93 15.71 12.36
C CYS A 184 20.41 16.07 13.79
N LEU A 185 19.47 16.32 14.71
CA LEU A 185 19.80 16.63 16.10
C LEU A 185 20.55 15.47 16.80
N PHE A 186 20.16 14.24 16.50
CA PHE A 186 20.87 13.07 17.03
C PHE A 186 22.30 13.00 16.54
N ARG A 187 22.57 13.26 15.24
CA ARG A 187 23.91 13.32 14.67
C ARG A 187 24.75 14.45 15.28
N GLN A 188 24.19 15.64 15.45
CA GLN A 188 24.85 16.75 16.11
C GLN A 188 25.23 16.42 17.55
N LYS A 189 24.31 15.82 18.33
CA LYS A 189 24.58 15.37 19.68
C LYS A 189 25.74 14.37 19.70
N SER A 190 25.72 13.36 18.85
CA SER A 190 26.80 12.35 18.77
C SER A 190 28.15 12.98 18.41
N TYR A 191 28.18 13.92 17.47
CA TYR A 191 29.38 14.65 17.08
C TYR A 191 29.96 15.44 18.27
N LEU A 192 29.13 16.22 18.98
CA LEU A 192 29.57 17.02 20.13
C LEU A 192 30.10 16.12 21.26
N LEU A 193 29.42 15.01 21.56
CA LEU A 193 29.90 14.08 22.60
C LEU A 193 31.26 13.49 22.24
N ASN A 194 31.46 13.08 20.96
CA ASN A 194 32.74 12.53 20.50
C ASN A 194 33.88 13.57 20.48
N THR A 195 33.57 14.85 20.29
CA THR A 195 34.59 15.92 20.26
C THR A 195 34.91 16.52 21.64
N MET A 196 34.00 16.36 22.62
CA MET A 196 34.19 16.91 23.97
C MET A 196 34.86 15.93 24.93
N PHE A 197 34.91 14.63 24.62
CA PHE A 197 35.44 13.57 25.50
C PHE A 197 36.61 12.81 24.86
N ILE A 198 37.40 13.48 23.99
CA ILE A 198 38.71 13.00 23.51
C ILE A 198 39.80 13.58 24.39
#